data_df3615e459a81d66abbe4350164329e6
#
_entry.id   df3615e459a81d66abbe4350164329e6
#
_cell.length_a   1.000
_cell.length_b   1.000
_cell.length_c   1.000
_cell.angle_alpha   90.00
_cell.angle_beta   90.00
_cell.angle_gamma   90.00
#
_symmetry.space_group_name_H-M   'P 1'
#
loop_
_entity.id
_entity.type
_entity.pdbx_description
1 polymer ?
#
loop_
_entity_poly.entity_id
_entity_poly.type
_entity_poly.pdbx_seq_one_letter_code
_entity_poly.pdbx_strand_id
1 'polypeptide(L)'
;MKKRILPLGLAACLLLAACGQTAPSAPSVPAASSAQSASAGVETQAGELEYLSASPDNIGYGAEGDQGFYYIQGSDGHANLRFIDEASGQDIVLCSNPSCTHDSDACPACFTGSPYLAFTGGKLFLLFDVSGSGEEPGYVDVVEPDGSGRRTVYTFALNQSLGGSVAGDGKNLYFLLATYEGDSPAMSLVRLNLAEGSLTELCKVDNSTFLMGVACGKLMLKTIGGESGTGGSPDDFYTQRHTLKAVDPATGEATPVLEWTQDEYWELVADDSLYLLSAPEGKLHLTMRDLATGSDTDYDLPLETKEDGYAMSLSARNGVFMFSLFNPGESSGSGIQRWACTLETGETQELKLYDPVRGYPFQVMGEAGDKLVVQVPRYSGDDIYSFQQYDYVVCSWQDYLNSQLPE
;
A
#
# COMPACT_ATOMS: atom_id res chain seq x y z
N MET A 1 23.60 -23.14 24.46
CA MET A 1 24.11 -21.91 23.82
C MET A 1 24.08 -22.12 22.31
N LYS A 2 22.93 -21.86 21.68
CA LYS A 2 22.76 -21.94 20.23
C LYS A 2 22.67 -20.47 19.73
N LYS A 3 23.61 -20.08 18.90
CA LYS A 3 23.63 -18.76 18.25
C LYS A 3 22.60 -18.78 17.13
N ARG A 4 21.51 -18.00 17.27
CA ARG A 4 20.56 -17.71 16.21
C ARG A 4 21.15 -16.60 15.32
N ILE A 5 21.21 -16.83 14.03
CA ILE A 5 21.59 -15.83 13.02
C ILE A 5 20.29 -15.38 12.36
N LEU A 6 19.92 -14.12 12.58
CA LEU A 6 18.78 -13.47 11.91
C LEU A 6 19.20 -12.98 10.51
N PRO A 7 18.33 -13.04 9.51
CA PRO A 7 18.47 -12.24 8.31
C PRO A 7 17.95 -10.82 8.56
N LEU A 8 18.82 -9.83 8.36
CA LEU A 8 18.53 -8.41 8.42
C LEU A 8 17.63 -8.01 7.22
N GLY A 9 16.41 -7.64 7.49
CA GLY A 9 15.63 -6.77 6.61
C GLY A 9 16.12 -5.33 6.78
N LEU A 10 16.67 -4.73 5.73
CA LEU A 10 17.33 -3.45 5.74
C LEU A 10 16.31 -2.31 5.71
N ALA A 11 15.99 -1.74 6.87
CA ALA A 11 15.46 -0.38 6.96
C ALA A 11 16.65 0.54 7.29
N ALA A 12 17.16 1.25 6.30
CA ALA A 12 18.27 2.17 6.47
C ALA A 12 17.78 3.52 6.99
N CYS A 13 17.80 3.71 8.31
CA CYS A 13 17.77 5.04 8.91
C CYS A 13 19.21 5.54 9.07
N LEU A 14 19.63 6.51 8.26
CA LEU A 14 20.89 7.22 8.40
C LEU A 14 20.76 8.30 9.46
N LEU A 15 21.34 8.06 10.64
CA LEU A 15 21.63 9.08 11.65
C LEU A 15 22.99 9.73 11.34
N LEU A 16 22.97 10.99 10.93
CA LEU A 16 24.16 11.84 10.88
C LEU A 16 24.22 12.67 12.16
N ALA A 17 25.15 12.32 13.04
CA ALA A 17 25.56 13.17 14.15
C ALA A 17 26.56 14.20 13.65
N ALA A 18 26.24 15.50 13.75
CA ALA A 18 27.18 16.61 13.55
C ALA A 18 27.42 17.34 14.87
N CYS A 19 28.69 17.37 15.26
CA CYS A 19 29.22 18.13 16.42
C CYS A 19 29.07 19.64 16.25
N GLY A 20 28.82 20.31 17.37
CA GLY A 20 28.53 21.72 17.46
C GLY A 20 29.66 22.67 17.14
N GLN A 21 29.27 23.84 16.70
CA GLN A 21 29.99 25.11 16.90
C GLN A 21 28.96 26.22 17.18
N THR A 22 29.13 26.90 18.29
CA THR A 22 28.38 28.10 18.68
C THR A 22 28.75 29.27 17.78
N ALA A 23 27.78 29.88 17.10
CA ALA A 23 27.89 31.17 16.43
C ALA A 23 26.77 32.13 16.88
N PRO A 24 26.97 33.45 16.83
CA PRO A 24 26.20 34.42 17.56
C PRO A 24 24.79 34.66 16.97
N SER A 25 23.88 35.01 17.89
CA SER A 25 22.47 35.34 17.61
C SER A 25 22.27 36.41 16.52
N ALA A 26 21.61 36.03 15.44
CA ALA A 26 21.04 36.94 14.45
C ALA A 26 19.59 37.30 14.86
N PRO A 27 19.05 38.47 14.42
CA PRO A 27 17.75 38.95 14.84
C PRO A 27 16.62 38.08 14.28
N SER A 28 15.61 37.84 15.09
CA SER A 28 14.39 37.11 14.76
C SER A 28 13.67 37.76 13.59
N VAL A 29 13.65 37.04 12.46
CA VAL A 29 12.74 37.31 11.35
C VAL A 29 11.37 36.76 11.76
N PRO A 30 10.26 37.49 11.61
CA PRO A 30 8.94 36.96 11.89
C PRO A 30 8.66 35.77 10.95
N ALA A 31 8.17 34.66 11.51
CA ALA A 31 7.75 33.50 10.75
C ALA A 31 6.76 33.93 9.67
N ALA A 32 7.16 33.77 8.40
CA ALA A 32 6.24 33.88 7.30
C ALA A 32 5.25 32.72 7.43
N SER A 33 4.02 33.02 7.79
CA SER A 33 2.88 32.14 7.60
C SER A 33 2.83 31.79 6.11
N SER A 34 3.28 30.57 5.74
CA SER A 34 3.10 30.05 4.40
C SER A 34 1.60 29.90 4.17
N ALA A 35 1.04 30.86 3.45
CA ALA A 35 -0.34 30.78 3.00
C ALA A 35 -0.44 29.53 2.09
N GLN A 36 -1.13 28.50 2.57
CA GLN A 36 -1.57 27.39 1.75
C GLN A 36 -2.41 27.99 0.60
N SER A 37 -1.92 27.87 -0.61
CA SER A 37 -2.69 28.29 -1.79
C SER A 37 -3.73 27.22 -2.07
N ALA A 38 -5.00 27.50 -1.73
CA ALA A 38 -6.11 26.70 -2.19
C ALA A 38 -6.13 26.75 -3.72
N SER A 39 -5.88 25.62 -4.36
CA SER A 39 -6.06 25.45 -5.80
C SER A 39 -7.55 25.27 -6.12
N ALA A 40 -7.95 25.48 -7.38
CA ALA A 40 -9.34 25.29 -7.79
C ALA A 40 -9.78 23.84 -7.52
N GLY A 41 -10.89 23.66 -6.83
CA GLY A 41 -11.46 22.36 -6.49
C GLY A 41 -11.76 21.48 -7.71
N VAL A 42 -11.97 20.20 -7.47
CA VAL A 42 -12.24 19.18 -8.47
C VAL A 42 -13.67 18.70 -8.35
N GLU A 43 -14.41 18.73 -9.46
CA GLU A 43 -15.71 18.05 -9.50
C GLU A 43 -15.49 16.55 -9.67
N THR A 44 -15.98 15.77 -8.72
CA THR A 44 -15.92 14.31 -8.69
C THR A 44 -17.31 13.73 -8.39
N GLN A 45 -17.50 12.46 -8.70
CA GLN A 45 -18.71 11.73 -8.35
C GLN A 45 -18.60 11.20 -6.91
N ALA A 46 -19.72 11.24 -6.16
CA ALA A 46 -19.78 10.58 -4.86
C ALA A 46 -19.82 9.06 -5.07
N GLY A 47 -19.06 8.36 -4.27
CA GLY A 47 -19.01 6.91 -4.20
C GLY A 47 -19.15 6.39 -2.77
N GLU A 48 -19.02 5.10 -2.61
CA GLU A 48 -18.83 4.47 -1.32
C GLU A 48 -17.43 4.76 -0.80
N LEU A 49 -17.21 4.60 0.49
CA LEU A 49 -15.87 4.70 1.08
C LEU A 49 -15.10 3.43 0.76
N GLU A 50 -13.97 3.56 0.08
CA GLU A 50 -13.14 2.46 -0.39
C GLU A 50 -11.68 2.63 0.04
N TYR A 51 -10.97 1.53 0.22
CA TYR A 51 -9.53 1.51 0.39
C TYR A 51 -8.87 1.48 -0.98
N LEU A 52 -8.13 2.52 -1.32
CA LEU A 52 -7.61 2.76 -2.67
C LEU A 52 -6.16 2.29 -2.88
N SER A 53 -5.50 1.83 -1.82
CA SER A 53 -4.16 1.24 -1.91
C SER A 53 -4.31 -0.24 -2.27
N ALA A 54 -4.35 -0.52 -3.53
CA ALA A 54 -5.01 -1.66 -4.14
C ALA A 54 -4.45 -3.04 -3.84
N SER A 55 -3.16 -3.23 -3.60
CA SER A 55 -2.60 -4.58 -3.51
C SER A 55 -1.65 -4.75 -2.34
N PRO A 56 -1.73 -5.87 -1.60
CA PRO A 56 -0.75 -6.21 -0.59
C PRO A 56 0.65 -6.43 -1.16
N ASP A 57 0.75 -6.80 -2.44
CA ASP A 57 2.01 -7.01 -3.13
C ASP A 57 2.59 -5.71 -3.70
N ASN A 58 1.76 -4.67 -3.86
CA ASN A 58 2.14 -3.39 -4.47
C ASN A 58 1.43 -2.20 -3.83
N ILE A 59 1.77 -1.93 -2.60
CA ILE A 59 1.17 -0.83 -1.83
C ILE A 59 1.54 0.51 -2.46
N GLY A 60 0.54 1.24 -2.95
CA GLY A 60 0.63 2.65 -3.35
C GLY A 60 1.11 2.94 -4.76
N TYR A 61 1.61 1.98 -5.52
CA TYR A 61 2.11 2.22 -6.88
C TYR A 61 1.11 1.88 -7.99
N GLY A 62 -0.09 1.46 -7.64
CA GLY A 62 -1.18 1.16 -8.56
C GLY A 62 -2.52 1.64 -8.05
N ALA A 63 -3.47 1.82 -8.97
CA ALA A 63 -4.86 2.16 -8.68
C ALA A 63 -5.78 1.46 -9.67
N GLU A 64 -6.83 0.87 -9.14
CA GLU A 64 -7.90 0.25 -9.92
C GLU A 64 -8.82 1.35 -10.46
N GLY A 65 -9.12 1.32 -11.74
CA GLY A 65 -10.02 2.25 -12.40
C GLY A 65 -11.15 1.55 -13.13
N ASP A 66 -12.15 2.32 -13.58
CA ASP A 66 -13.37 1.80 -14.21
C ASP A 66 -13.15 0.95 -15.48
N GLN A 67 -12.02 1.12 -16.17
CA GLN A 67 -11.73 0.46 -17.45
C GLN A 67 -10.37 -0.22 -17.50
N GLY A 68 -9.65 -0.28 -16.37
CA GLY A 68 -8.33 -0.87 -16.32
C GLY A 68 -7.54 -0.42 -15.10
N PHE A 69 -6.25 -0.65 -15.14
CA PHE A 69 -5.34 -0.47 -14.02
C PHE A 69 -4.29 0.61 -14.31
N TYR A 70 -4.17 1.58 -13.42
CA TYR A 70 -3.14 2.62 -13.46
C TYR A 70 -1.94 2.20 -12.61
N TYR A 71 -0.74 2.45 -13.09
CA TYR A 71 0.46 2.17 -12.30
C TYR A 71 1.63 3.09 -12.68
N ILE A 72 2.66 3.08 -11.85
CA ILE A 72 3.88 3.84 -12.05
C ILE A 72 5.01 2.89 -12.46
N GLN A 73 5.66 3.21 -13.56
CA GLN A 73 6.87 2.52 -13.99
C GLN A 73 8.05 3.50 -14.01
N GLY A 74 9.01 3.28 -13.11
CA GLY A 74 10.24 4.08 -13.06
C GLY A 74 11.33 3.54 -13.96
N SER A 75 12.11 4.43 -14.60
CA SER A 75 13.36 4.12 -15.29
C SER A 75 14.28 5.35 -15.27
N ASP A 76 15.58 5.14 -15.03
CA ASP A 76 16.66 6.14 -15.19
C ASP A 76 16.38 7.54 -14.58
N GLY A 77 15.76 7.55 -13.38
CA GLY A 77 15.49 8.81 -12.66
C GLY A 77 14.16 9.47 -12.99
N HIS A 78 13.40 8.90 -13.92
CA HIS A 78 12.03 9.30 -14.23
C HIS A 78 11.04 8.20 -13.95
N ALA A 79 9.78 8.57 -13.73
CA ALA A 79 8.66 7.65 -13.60
C ALA A 79 7.59 8.01 -14.63
N ASN A 80 6.96 7.01 -15.21
CA ASN A 80 5.88 7.17 -16.15
C ASN A 80 4.58 6.63 -15.57
N LEU A 81 3.52 7.42 -15.66
CA LEU A 81 2.16 6.99 -15.43
C LEU A 81 1.71 6.14 -16.62
N ARG A 82 1.30 4.92 -16.33
CA ARG A 82 0.87 3.95 -17.32
C ARG A 82 -0.54 3.45 -17.03
N PHE A 83 -1.17 2.90 -18.04
CA PHE A 83 -2.50 2.33 -17.96
C PHE A 83 -2.56 0.99 -18.71
N ILE A 84 -3.13 -0.01 -18.07
CA ILE A 84 -3.43 -1.31 -18.65
C ILE A 84 -4.93 -1.37 -18.90
N ASP A 85 -5.30 -1.42 -20.17
CA ASP A 85 -6.70 -1.50 -20.58
C ASP A 85 -7.26 -2.90 -20.34
N GLU A 86 -8.38 -3.00 -19.62
CA GLU A 86 -9.01 -4.27 -19.26
C GLU A 86 -9.43 -5.10 -20.48
N ALA A 87 -9.99 -4.43 -21.50
CA ALA A 87 -10.58 -5.10 -22.64
C ALA A 87 -9.54 -5.68 -23.60
N SER A 88 -8.45 -4.94 -23.84
CA SER A 88 -7.41 -5.32 -24.78
C SER A 88 -6.14 -5.88 -24.14
N GLY A 89 -5.94 -5.68 -22.84
CA GLY A 89 -4.68 -5.97 -22.15
C GLY A 89 -3.51 -5.09 -22.58
N GLN A 90 -3.78 -4.02 -23.34
CA GLN A 90 -2.71 -3.11 -23.78
C GLN A 90 -2.18 -2.27 -22.63
N ASP A 91 -0.87 -2.24 -22.52
CA ASP A 91 -0.12 -1.42 -21.59
C ASP A 91 0.43 -0.19 -22.32
N ILE A 92 -0.04 1.00 -21.94
CA ILE A 92 0.30 2.27 -22.59
C ILE A 92 0.80 3.30 -21.59
N VAL A 93 1.71 4.19 -22.01
CA VAL A 93 1.99 5.43 -21.26
C VAL A 93 0.78 6.34 -21.37
N LEU A 94 0.24 6.81 -20.26
CA LEU A 94 -0.99 7.60 -20.19
C LEU A 94 -0.72 9.07 -20.63
N CYS A 95 -0.40 9.24 -21.90
CA CYS A 95 -0.10 10.53 -22.51
C CYS A 95 -0.84 10.67 -23.85
N SER A 96 -1.65 11.69 -23.96
CA SER A 96 -2.44 11.96 -25.17
C SER A 96 -1.63 12.51 -26.36
N ASN A 97 -0.35 12.84 -26.17
CA ASN A 97 0.51 13.35 -27.24
C ASN A 97 1.26 12.20 -27.95
N PRO A 98 0.88 11.83 -29.18
CA PRO A 98 1.51 10.72 -29.91
C PRO A 98 2.97 10.98 -30.34
N SER A 99 3.44 12.22 -30.24
CA SER A 99 4.83 12.60 -30.57
C SER A 99 5.71 12.72 -29.32
N CYS A 100 5.18 12.42 -28.15
CA CYS A 100 5.90 12.53 -26.89
C CYS A 100 6.90 11.39 -26.73
N THR A 101 8.10 11.68 -26.27
CA THR A 101 9.14 10.70 -25.95
C THR A 101 9.01 10.14 -24.53
N HIS A 102 8.18 10.78 -23.69
CA HIS A 102 7.88 10.40 -22.31
C HIS A 102 9.11 10.36 -21.38
N ASP A 103 10.11 11.18 -21.64
CA ASP A 103 11.42 11.22 -20.99
C ASP A 103 11.74 12.55 -20.29
N SER A 104 10.76 13.44 -20.16
CA SER A 104 10.95 14.75 -19.54
C SER A 104 9.66 15.29 -18.92
N ASP A 105 9.80 16.28 -18.04
CA ASP A 105 8.69 16.97 -17.35
C ASP A 105 7.72 17.73 -18.30
N ALA A 106 8.07 17.83 -19.58
CA ALA A 106 7.14 18.33 -20.61
C ALA A 106 6.02 17.33 -20.91
N CYS A 107 6.19 16.07 -20.54
CA CYS A 107 5.17 15.03 -20.66
C CYS A 107 4.30 15.00 -19.38
N PRO A 108 2.96 15.12 -19.48
CA PRO A 108 2.09 15.06 -18.31
C PRO A 108 2.11 13.71 -17.58
N ALA A 109 2.54 12.66 -18.25
CA ALA A 109 2.68 11.32 -17.69
C ALA A 109 4.12 11.00 -17.23
N CYS A 110 5.06 11.95 -17.33
CA CYS A 110 6.43 11.76 -16.85
C CYS A 110 6.68 12.67 -15.64
N PHE A 111 7.34 12.17 -14.62
CA PHE A 111 7.68 12.93 -13.42
C PHE A 111 8.89 12.33 -12.69
N THR A 112 9.48 13.13 -11.84
CA THR A 112 10.52 12.71 -10.91
C THR A 112 9.86 12.17 -9.64
N GLY A 113 10.30 11.00 -9.16
CA GLY A 113 9.74 10.35 -7.97
C GLY A 113 8.59 9.39 -8.30
N SER A 114 8.06 8.75 -7.27
CA SER A 114 7.00 7.76 -7.38
C SER A 114 5.84 8.17 -6.46
N PRO A 115 4.78 8.76 -7.02
CA PRO A 115 3.60 9.11 -6.24
C PRO A 115 2.81 7.88 -5.83
N TYR A 116 2.05 7.98 -4.74
CA TYR A 116 0.96 7.05 -4.49
C TYR A 116 -0.19 7.36 -5.45
N LEU A 117 -0.84 6.32 -5.94
CA LEU A 117 -1.99 6.43 -6.82
C LEU A 117 -3.28 6.17 -6.08
N ALA A 118 -4.33 6.92 -6.43
CA ALA A 118 -5.68 6.69 -5.94
C ALA A 118 -6.68 7.02 -7.06
N PHE A 119 -7.58 6.10 -7.38
CA PHE A 119 -8.66 6.34 -8.32
C PHE A 119 -9.99 6.38 -7.57
N THR A 120 -10.68 7.51 -7.60
CA THR A 120 -11.98 7.67 -6.93
C THR A 120 -12.79 8.79 -7.58
N GLY A 121 -14.12 8.68 -7.55
CA GLY A 121 -15.00 9.68 -8.13
C GLY A 121 -14.79 9.92 -9.63
N GLY A 122 -14.31 8.92 -10.37
CA GLY A 122 -14.02 8.98 -11.80
C GLY A 122 -12.76 9.78 -12.16
N LYS A 123 -11.84 9.99 -11.22
CA LYS A 123 -10.57 10.72 -11.42
C LYS A 123 -9.40 9.96 -10.80
N LEU A 124 -8.22 10.15 -11.40
CA LEU A 124 -6.96 9.65 -10.88
C LEU A 124 -6.26 10.75 -10.08
N PHE A 125 -5.79 10.41 -8.89
CA PHE A 125 -5.00 11.28 -8.02
C PHE A 125 -3.59 10.74 -7.86
N LEU A 126 -2.62 11.66 -7.93
CA LEU A 126 -1.21 11.40 -7.75
C LEU A 126 -0.78 12.13 -6.47
N LEU A 127 -0.43 11.38 -5.44
CA LEU A 127 -0.04 11.94 -4.14
C LEU A 127 1.49 11.85 -4.03
N PHE A 128 2.15 12.99 -4.20
CA PHE A 128 3.59 13.12 -4.06
C PHE A 128 3.94 13.48 -2.62
N ASP A 129 4.85 12.73 -2.04
CA ASP A 129 5.41 13.06 -0.74
C ASP A 129 6.44 14.20 -0.85
N VAL A 130 6.86 14.76 0.29
CA VAL A 130 7.95 15.73 0.35
C VAL A 130 9.21 15.15 -0.31
N SER A 131 9.93 15.97 -1.06
CA SER A 131 11.17 15.53 -1.71
C SER A 131 12.17 15.00 -0.66
N GLY A 132 12.96 13.99 -1.03
CA GLY A 132 13.97 13.42 -0.13
C GLY A 132 15.01 14.42 0.38
N SER A 133 15.17 15.59 -0.30
CA SER A 133 15.98 16.72 0.16
C SER A 133 15.24 17.61 1.18
N GLY A 134 13.90 17.49 1.29
CA GLY A 134 13.06 18.37 2.11
C GLY A 134 12.94 19.80 1.60
N GLU A 135 13.37 20.05 0.36
CA GLU A 135 13.36 21.40 -0.24
C GLU A 135 12.05 21.72 -0.97
N GLU A 136 11.34 20.69 -1.43
CA GLU A 136 10.07 20.83 -2.15
C GLU A 136 8.95 20.16 -1.36
N PRO A 137 7.80 20.85 -1.18
CA PRO A 137 6.66 20.28 -0.48
C PRO A 137 6.03 19.15 -1.30
N GLY A 138 5.44 18.17 -0.60
CA GLY A 138 4.55 17.21 -1.22
C GLY A 138 3.27 17.87 -1.75
N TYR A 139 2.60 17.22 -2.68
CA TYR A 139 1.38 17.76 -3.29
C TYR A 139 0.47 16.63 -3.81
N VAL A 140 -0.78 16.98 -4.09
CA VAL A 140 -1.75 16.08 -4.72
C VAL A 140 -2.14 16.67 -6.06
N ASP A 141 -1.88 15.92 -7.12
CA ASP A 141 -2.37 16.24 -8.47
C ASP A 141 -3.62 15.42 -8.77
N VAL A 142 -4.50 15.96 -9.60
CA VAL A 142 -5.58 15.24 -10.26
C VAL A 142 -5.28 15.10 -11.74
N VAL A 143 -5.68 13.98 -12.32
CA VAL A 143 -5.53 13.67 -13.74
C VAL A 143 -6.86 13.06 -14.23
N GLU A 144 -7.28 13.42 -15.43
CA GLU A 144 -8.39 12.75 -16.09
C GLU A 144 -8.02 11.29 -16.43
N PRO A 145 -8.99 10.36 -16.50
CA PRO A 145 -8.71 8.96 -16.79
C PRO A 145 -7.94 8.72 -18.12
N ASP A 146 -8.00 9.68 -19.05
CA ASP A 146 -7.27 9.63 -20.32
C ASP A 146 -5.85 10.25 -20.28
N GLY A 147 -5.39 10.65 -19.07
CA GLY A 147 -4.09 11.28 -18.84
C GLY A 147 -4.05 12.77 -19.12
N SER A 148 -5.16 13.39 -19.50
CA SER A 148 -5.24 14.84 -19.73
C SER A 148 -5.51 15.62 -18.43
N GLY A 149 -5.46 16.95 -18.50
CA GLY A 149 -5.96 17.84 -17.46
C GLY A 149 -5.20 17.80 -16.12
N ARG A 150 -3.98 17.26 -16.09
CA ARG A 150 -3.17 17.20 -14.85
C ARG A 150 -3.02 18.58 -14.22
N ARG A 151 -3.36 18.70 -12.96
CA ARG A 151 -3.20 19.92 -12.16
C ARG A 151 -3.15 19.62 -10.67
N THR A 152 -2.47 20.48 -9.92
CA THR A 152 -2.38 20.36 -8.46
C THR A 152 -3.70 20.81 -7.81
N VAL A 153 -4.21 19.98 -6.88
CA VAL A 153 -5.41 20.25 -6.08
C VAL A 153 -5.08 20.61 -4.65
N TYR A 154 -3.93 20.17 -4.13
CA TYR A 154 -3.47 20.50 -2.79
C TYR A 154 -1.94 20.48 -2.73
N THR A 155 -1.35 21.36 -1.92
CA THR A 155 0.09 21.39 -1.62
C THR A 155 0.27 21.34 -0.11
N PHE A 156 1.06 20.37 0.36
CA PHE A 156 1.39 20.21 1.77
C PHE A 156 2.38 21.29 2.26
N ALA A 157 2.53 21.42 3.57
CA ALA A 157 3.63 22.19 4.12
C ALA A 157 4.95 21.39 4.01
N LEU A 158 6.11 22.08 3.98
CA LEU A 158 7.43 21.44 3.89
C LEU A 158 7.74 20.47 5.04
N ASN A 159 7.09 20.67 6.18
CA ASN A 159 7.23 19.81 7.35
C ASN A 159 6.15 18.73 7.43
N GLN A 160 5.48 18.41 6.34
CA GLN A 160 4.44 17.37 6.26
C GLN A 160 4.83 16.26 5.31
N SER A 161 4.55 15.03 5.69
CA SER A 161 4.84 13.80 4.93
C SER A 161 3.64 12.84 4.97
N LEU A 162 3.42 12.13 3.87
CA LEU A 162 2.32 11.19 3.69
C LEU A 162 2.58 9.84 4.39
N GLY A 163 1.55 9.24 4.94
CA GLY A 163 1.59 7.92 5.60
C GLY A 163 1.40 6.71 4.68
N GLY A 164 1.39 6.89 3.36
CA GLY A 164 1.44 5.81 2.37
C GLY A 164 0.11 5.24 1.90
N SER A 165 -0.83 4.92 2.80
CA SER A 165 -2.13 4.32 2.42
C SER A 165 -3.20 5.37 2.26
N VAL A 166 -4.12 5.16 1.29
CA VAL A 166 -5.19 6.11 0.96
C VAL A 166 -6.54 5.39 0.90
N ALA A 167 -7.58 6.05 1.43
CA ALA A 167 -8.98 5.69 1.19
C ALA A 167 -9.72 6.87 0.55
N GLY A 168 -10.86 6.62 -0.08
CA GLY A 168 -11.65 7.67 -0.73
C GLY A 168 -13.13 7.34 -0.81
N ASP A 169 -13.97 8.37 -0.93
CA ASP A 169 -15.43 8.27 -1.08
C ASP A 169 -15.93 9.01 -2.34
N GLY A 170 -15.04 9.25 -3.28
CA GLY A 170 -15.31 10.02 -4.49
C GLY A 170 -15.31 11.53 -4.28
N LYS A 171 -15.51 12.04 -3.06
CA LYS A 171 -15.47 13.47 -2.73
C LYS A 171 -14.31 13.86 -1.85
N ASN A 172 -13.78 12.91 -1.11
CA ASN A 172 -12.69 13.10 -0.18
C ASN A 172 -11.64 12.00 -0.36
N LEU A 173 -10.40 12.35 -0.05
CA LEU A 173 -9.33 11.39 0.22
C LEU A 173 -9.03 11.39 1.71
N TYR A 174 -8.75 10.21 2.26
CA TYR A 174 -8.42 9.98 3.67
C TYR A 174 -7.05 9.30 3.73
N PHE A 175 -6.14 9.86 4.53
CA PHE A 175 -4.78 9.31 4.69
C PHE A 175 -4.17 9.77 6.01
N LEU A 176 -3.07 9.14 6.40
CA LEU A 176 -2.27 9.57 7.53
C LEU A 176 -1.31 10.66 7.08
N LEU A 177 -1.15 11.68 7.91
CA LEU A 177 -0.23 12.79 7.68
C LEU A 177 0.68 12.97 8.89
N ALA A 178 1.98 12.90 8.68
CA ALA A 178 2.99 13.27 9.67
C ALA A 178 3.28 14.77 9.56
N THR A 179 3.29 15.47 10.70
CA THR A 179 3.71 16.88 10.77
C THR A 179 4.92 16.97 11.73
N TYR A 180 6.04 17.44 11.21
CA TYR A 180 7.30 17.53 11.95
C TYR A 180 7.43 18.91 12.63
N GLU A 181 7.21 18.93 13.95
CA GLU A 181 7.42 20.09 14.82
C GLU A 181 8.45 19.73 15.90
N GLY A 182 9.75 19.84 15.55
CA GLY A 182 10.86 19.41 16.41
C GLY A 182 11.32 17.97 16.11
N ASP A 183 11.70 17.21 17.17
CA ASP A 183 12.42 15.93 17.02
C ASP A 183 11.51 14.72 16.71
N SER A 184 10.20 14.85 16.91
CA SER A 184 9.23 13.77 16.68
C SER A 184 8.06 14.24 15.85
N PRO A 185 7.60 13.45 14.86
CA PRO A 185 6.42 13.79 14.09
C PRO A 185 5.15 13.65 14.95
N ALA A 186 4.17 14.52 14.69
CA ALA A 186 2.80 14.34 15.13
C ALA A 186 2.01 13.71 13.98
N MET A 187 1.40 12.54 14.22
CA MET A 187 0.60 11.84 13.22
C MET A 187 -0.87 12.16 13.39
N SER A 188 -1.55 12.40 12.28
CA SER A 188 -3.01 12.62 12.25
C SER A 188 -3.64 11.86 11.09
N LEU A 189 -4.86 11.35 11.30
CA LEU A 189 -5.74 10.97 10.22
C LEU A 189 -6.38 12.24 9.67
N VAL A 190 -6.27 12.46 8.38
CA VAL A 190 -6.77 13.67 7.71
C VAL A 190 -7.75 13.33 6.59
N ARG A 191 -8.61 14.30 6.29
CA ARG A 191 -9.53 14.29 5.15
C ARG A 191 -9.21 15.46 4.23
N LEU A 192 -8.90 15.18 2.97
CA LEU A 192 -8.79 16.17 1.90
C LEU A 192 -10.12 16.24 1.12
N ASN A 193 -10.83 17.35 1.25
CA ASN A 193 -12.01 17.63 0.43
C ASN A 193 -11.57 18.03 -0.98
N LEU A 194 -11.96 17.24 -1.98
CA LEU A 194 -11.51 17.40 -3.36
C LEU A 194 -12.16 18.62 -4.06
N ALA A 195 -13.42 18.95 -3.71
CA ALA A 195 -14.12 20.09 -4.30
C ALA A 195 -13.60 21.42 -3.78
N GLU A 196 -13.11 21.48 -2.56
CA GLU A 196 -12.65 22.70 -1.91
C GLU A 196 -11.11 22.83 -1.90
N GLY A 197 -10.37 21.72 -2.13
CA GLY A 197 -8.94 21.67 -1.94
C GLY A 197 -8.56 21.95 -0.47
N SER A 198 -9.38 21.55 0.48
CA SER A 198 -9.22 21.83 1.91
C SER A 198 -8.89 20.57 2.70
N LEU A 199 -7.88 20.65 3.57
CA LEU A 199 -7.45 19.55 4.45
C LEU A 199 -8.03 19.76 5.87
N THR A 200 -8.61 18.70 6.43
CA THR A 200 -9.17 18.70 7.78
C THR A 200 -8.56 17.55 8.59
N GLU A 201 -8.02 17.85 9.78
CA GLU A 201 -7.64 16.82 10.75
C GLU A 201 -8.92 16.20 11.33
N LEU A 202 -9.05 14.87 11.24
CA LEU A 202 -10.14 14.11 11.83
C LEU A 202 -9.82 13.70 13.27
N CYS A 203 -8.64 13.12 13.47
CA CYS A 203 -8.13 12.76 14.80
C CYS A 203 -6.61 12.63 14.79
N LYS A 204 -6.00 12.81 15.97
CA LYS A 204 -4.59 12.50 16.21
C LYS A 204 -4.43 11.00 16.45
N VAL A 205 -3.32 10.45 15.99
CA VAL A 205 -2.98 9.03 16.14
C VAL A 205 -1.53 8.88 16.58
N ASP A 206 -1.18 7.69 17.05
CA ASP A 206 0.22 7.38 17.42
C ASP A 206 1.09 7.23 16.16
N ASN A 207 2.40 7.47 16.29
CA ASN A 207 3.36 7.40 15.18
C ASN A 207 3.51 6.00 14.57
N SER A 208 3.05 4.97 15.26
CA SER A 208 3.01 3.56 14.82
C SER A 208 1.63 3.15 14.30
N THR A 209 0.81 4.12 13.86
CA THR A 209 -0.52 3.86 13.31
C THR A 209 -0.47 3.74 11.78
N PHE A 210 -1.24 2.79 11.25
CA PHE A 210 -1.36 2.51 9.82
C PHE A 210 -2.84 2.47 9.43
N LEU A 211 -3.18 2.99 8.24
CA LEU A 211 -4.48 2.79 7.63
C LEU A 211 -4.46 1.42 6.93
N MET A 212 -5.23 0.47 7.46
CA MET A 212 -5.23 -0.94 7.04
C MET A 212 -6.29 -1.28 6.00
N GLY A 213 -7.33 -0.45 5.90
CA GLY A 213 -8.45 -0.73 5.01
C GLY A 213 -9.68 0.09 5.34
N VAL A 214 -10.76 -0.29 4.71
CA VAL A 214 -12.13 0.21 4.95
C VAL A 214 -13.04 -0.98 5.22
N ALA A 215 -13.90 -0.87 6.19
CA ALA A 215 -14.93 -1.86 6.47
C ALA A 215 -16.17 -1.20 7.08
N CYS A 216 -17.37 -1.62 6.67
CA CYS A 216 -18.66 -1.12 7.15
C CYS A 216 -18.76 0.43 7.12
N GLY A 217 -18.22 1.04 6.07
CA GLY A 217 -18.18 2.50 5.90
C GLY A 217 -17.28 3.23 6.92
N LYS A 218 -16.32 2.54 7.55
CA LYS A 218 -15.36 3.09 8.52
C LYS A 218 -13.93 2.90 8.03
N LEU A 219 -13.05 3.83 8.42
CA LEU A 219 -11.59 3.71 8.23
C LEU A 219 -11.01 2.82 9.31
N MET A 220 -10.28 1.79 8.93
CA MET A 220 -9.69 0.82 9.86
C MET A 220 -8.24 1.16 10.13
N LEU A 221 -7.95 1.59 11.36
CA LEU A 221 -6.62 1.99 11.81
C LEU A 221 -6.01 0.95 12.73
N LYS A 222 -4.83 0.44 12.38
CA LYS A 222 -4.01 -0.43 13.24
C LYS A 222 -2.92 0.41 13.89
N THR A 223 -2.79 0.31 15.21
CA THR A 223 -1.68 0.87 15.96
C THR A 223 -0.84 -0.25 16.55
N ILE A 224 0.46 -0.19 16.36
CA ILE A 224 1.41 -1.11 16.98
C ILE A 224 1.83 -0.47 18.32
N GLY A 225 1.39 -1.08 19.43
CA GLY A 225 1.70 -0.60 20.77
C GLY A 225 3.09 -1.02 21.20
N GLY A 226 3.76 -0.13 21.91
CA GLY A 226 5.07 -0.28 22.54
C GLY A 226 5.59 1.08 22.92
N GLU A 227 6.34 1.23 23.98
CA GLU A 227 7.01 2.50 24.28
C GLU A 227 8.00 2.81 23.16
N SER A 228 7.63 3.74 22.28
CA SER A 228 8.52 4.26 21.24
C SER A 228 9.78 4.82 21.89
N GLY A 229 10.92 4.15 21.70
CA GLY A 229 12.22 4.75 22.02
C GLY A 229 13.16 4.01 22.95
N THR A 230 12.77 2.92 23.55
CA THR A 230 13.75 2.01 24.16
C THR A 230 14.10 0.96 23.13
N GLY A 231 15.36 0.94 22.68
CA GLY A 231 15.87 -0.05 21.72
C GLY A 231 15.60 -1.47 22.23
N GLY A 232 14.39 -1.95 21.90
CA GLY A 232 13.93 -3.26 22.29
C GLY A 232 14.76 -4.35 21.62
N SER A 233 14.90 -5.45 22.30
CA SER A 233 15.42 -6.69 21.74
C SER A 233 14.56 -7.10 20.54
N PRO A 234 15.09 -7.81 19.51
CA PRO A 234 14.28 -8.44 18.50
C PRO A 234 13.14 -9.32 19.07
N ASP A 235 13.30 -9.85 20.27
CA ASP A 235 12.28 -10.62 20.97
C ASP A 235 11.07 -9.75 21.42
N ASP A 236 11.28 -8.43 21.59
CA ASP A 236 10.21 -7.49 21.98
C ASP A 236 9.25 -7.20 20.80
N PHE A 237 9.69 -7.41 19.57
CA PHE A 237 8.85 -7.19 18.37
C PHE A 237 7.63 -8.13 18.35
N TYR A 238 7.80 -9.39 18.72
CA TYR A 238 6.74 -10.40 18.67
C TYR A 238 5.72 -10.27 19.83
N THR A 239 6.10 -9.55 20.90
CA THR A 239 5.23 -9.32 22.06
C THR A 239 4.53 -7.96 22.03
N GLN A 240 4.71 -7.18 20.97
CA GLN A 240 4.04 -5.89 20.82
C GLN A 240 2.54 -6.06 20.69
N ARG A 241 1.80 -5.27 21.46
CA ARG A 241 0.36 -5.24 21.40
C ARG A 241 -0.11 -4.44 20.19
N HIS A 242 -0.93 -5.03 19.37
CA HIS A 242 -1.60 -4.38 18.25
C HIS A 242 -3.03 -4.04 18.63
N THR A 243 -3.51 -2.90 18.17
CA THR A 243 -4.92 -2.50 18.32
C THR A 243 -5.48 -2.11 16.97
N LEU A 244 -6.68 -2.61 16.65
CA LEU A 244 -7.47 -2.19 15.50
C LEU A 244 -8.63 -1.33 15.98
N LYS A 245 -8.83 -0.17 15.36
CA LYS A 245 -9.93 0.75 15.62
C LYS A 245 -10.66 1.09 14.33
N ALA A 246 -11.98 1.19 14.40
CA ALA A 246 -12.82 1.71 13.34
C ALA A 246 -13.05 3.20 13.58
N VAL A 247 -12.73 4.06 12.61
CA VAL A 247 -12.87 5.51 12.69
C VAL A 247 -13.97 5.99 11.75
N ASP A 248 -14.89 6.75 12.28
CA ASP A 248 -15.95 7.38 11.50
C ASP A 248 -15.39 8.50 10.61
N PRO A 249 -15.53 8.42 9.26
CA PRO A 249 -14.91 9.39 8.34
C PRO A 249 -15.55 10.79 8.41
N ALA A 250 -16.76 10.91 8.98
CA ALA A 250 -17.44 12.20 9.12
C ALA A 250 -17.05 12.93 10.41
N THR A 251 -16.89 12.19 11.52
CA THR A 251 -16.69 12.76 12.86
C THR A 251 -15.28 12.59 13.41
N GLY A 252 -14.50 11.61 12.91
CA GLY A 252 -13.20 11.21 13.47
C GLY A 252 -13.32 10.39 14.75
N GLU A 253 -14.53 10.00 15.17
CA GLU A 253 -14.71 9.17 16.36
C GLU A 253 -14.19 7.76 16.14
N ALA A 254 -13.33 7.28 17.06
CA ALA A 254 -12.69 5.98 16.99
C ALA A 254 -13.32 4.99 17.96
N THR A 255 -13.65 3.78 17.45
CA THR A 255 -14.21 2.68 18.24
C THR A 255 -13.26 1.49 18.22
N PRO A 256 -12.88 0.87 19.36
CA PRO A 256 -12.06 -0.34 19.39
C PRO A 256 -12.75 -1.51 18.68
N VAL A 257 -11.98 -2.30 17.91
CA VAL A 257 -12.44 -3.50 17.20
C VAL A 257 -11.77 -4.76 17.76
N LEU A 258 -10.42 -4.77 17.83
CA LEU A 258 -9.65 -5.92 18.27
C LEU A 258 -8.32 -5.47 18.88
N GLU A 259 -7.81 -6.26 19.84
CA GLU A 259 -6.45 -6.19 20.37
C GLU A 259 -5.80 -7.57 20.33
N TRP A 260 -4.52 -7.66 19.90
CA TRP A 260 -3.76 -8.92 19.80
C TRP A 260 -2.26 -8.66 19.93
N THR A 261 -1.46 -9.73 19.99
CA THR A 261 0.00 -9.68 19.88
C THR A 261 0.48 -10.20 18.52
N GLN A 262 1.64 -9.78 18.06
CA GLN A 262 2.14 -10.11 16.69
C GLN A 262 2.33 -11.61 16.47
N ASP A 263 2.57 -12.39 17.52
CA ASP A 263 2.72 -13.84 17.48
C ASP A 263 1.39 -14.61 17.43
N GLU A 264 0.26 -13.92 17.63
CA GLU A 264 -1.07 -14.55 17.58
C GLU A 264 -1.60 -14.65 16.16
N TYR A 265 -1.49 -13.55 15.37
CA TYR A 265 -2.14 -13.43 14.07
C TYR A 265 -1.35 -12.61 13.05
N TRP A 266 -1.46 -13.00 11.77
CA TRP A 266 -1.30 -12.11 10.61
C TRP A 266 -2.69 -11.62 10.19
N GLU A 267 -2.86 -10.33 10.03
CA GLU A 267 -4.16 -9.72 9.85
C GLU A 267 -4.34 -9.04 8.48
N LEU A 268 -5.59 -9.02 8.00
CA LEU A 268 -6.03 -8.28 6.81
C LEU A 268 -7.44 -7.75 7.04
N VAL A 269 -7.71 -6.52 6.61
CA VAL A 269 -9.07 -5.96 6.49
C VAL A 269 -9.43 -5.85 5.02
N ALA A 270 -10.48 -6.55 4.62
CA ALA A 270 -11.03 -6.51 3.26
C ALA A 270 -12.51 -6.95 3.28
N ASP A 271 -13.30 -6.50 2.32
CA ASP A 271 -14.69 -6.94 2.08
C ASP A 271 -15.56 -6.97 3.35
N ASP A 272 -15.52 -5.88 4.14
CA ASP A 272 -16.22 -5.74 5.44
C ASP A 272 -15.85 -6.82 6.48
N SER A 273 -14.74 -7.50 6.30
CA SER A 273 -14.26 -8.57 7.15
C SER A 273 -12.84 -8.32 7.67
N LEU A 274 -12.56 -8.86 8.85
CA LEU A 274 -11.23 -8.98 9.41
C LEU A 274 -10.78 -10.44 9.30
N TYR A 275 -9.73 -10.67 8.55
CA TYR A 275 -9.09 -11.98 8.39
C TYR A 275 -7.92 -12.08 9.35
N LEU A 276 -7.91 -13.15 10.15
CA LEU A 276 -6.88 -13.45 11.13
C LEU A 276 -6.29 -14.81 10.81
N LEU A 277 -5.08 -14.83 10.25
CA LEU A 277 -4.35 -16.06 9.98
C LEU A 277 -3.41 -16.35 11.14
N SER A 278 -3.53 -17.51 11.74
CA SER A 278 -2.70 -17.97 12.86
C SER A 278 -2.04 -19.32 12.56
N ALA A 279 -1.04 -19.69 13.34
CA ALA A 279 -0.35 -20.97 13.18
C ALA A 279 -0.12 -21.66 14.54
N PRO A 280 -1.18 -22.00 15.32
CA PRO A 280 -1.03 -22.70 16.59
C PRO A 280 -0.38 -24.08 16.36
N GLU A 281 0.69 -24.35 17.10
CA GLU A 281 1.48 -25.59 16.95
C GLU A 281 1.98 -25.82 15.50
N GLY A 282 2.14 -24.74 14.72
CA GLY A 282 2.58 -24.79 13.32
C GLY A 282 1.47 -25.06 12.30
N LYS A 283 0.23 -25.34 12.71
CA LYS A 283 -0.91 -25.57 11.81
C LYS A 283 -1.58 -24.25 11.46
N LEU A 284 -1.79 -24.02 10.18
CA LEU A 284 -2.47 -22.80 9.74
C LEU A 284 -3.98 -22.86 10.00
N HIS A 285 -4.48 -21.79 10.59
CA HIS A 285 -5.88 -21.60 10.89
C HIS A 285 -6.28 -20.17 10.49
N LEU A 286 -7.36 -20.02 9.72
CA LEU A 286 -7.89 -18.74 9.29
C LEU A 286 -9.24 -18.50 9.97
N THR A 287 -9.36 -17.40 10.71
CA THR A 287 -10.63 -16.87 11.20
C THR A 287 -11.03 -15.66 10.38
N MET A 288 -12.20 -15.70 9.78
CA MET A 288 -12.84 -14.57 9.12
C MET A 288 -13.92 -14.00 10.04
N ARG A 289 -13.73 -12.78 10.53
CA ARG A 289 -14.72 -12.04 11.32
C ARG A 289 -15.48 -11.07 10.44
N ASP A 290 -16.78 -11.25 10.30
CA ASP A 290 -17.69 -10.26 9.73
C ASP A 290 -17.78 -9.06 10.69
N LEU A 291 -17.35 -7.88 10.23
CA LEU A 291 -17.28 -6.67 11.06
C LEU A 291 -18.63 -5.99 11.26
N ALA A 292 -19.64 -6.30 10.44
CA ALA A 292 -21.00 -5.78 10.59
C ALA A 292 -21.78 -6.53 11.69
N THR A 293 -21.61 -7.85 11.73
CA THR A 293 -22.36 -8.74 12.67
C THR A 293 -21.55 -9.16 13.87
N GLY A 294 -20.21 -9.13 13.78
CA GLY A 294 -19.29 -9.64 14.79
C GLY A 294 -19.21 -11.18 14.81
N SER A 295 -19.74 -11.88 13.80
CA SER A 295 -19.69 -13.34 13.72
C SER A 295 -18.38 -13.82 13.12
N ASP A 296 -17.86 -14.94 13.64
CA ASP A 296 -16.65 -15.59 13.16
C ASP A 296 -16.98 -16.82 12.31
N THR A 297 -16.18 -17.04 11.26
CA THR A 297 -16.15 -18.27 10.47
C THR A 297 -14.71 -18.78 10.44
N ASP A 298 -14.51 -20.04 10.81
CA ASP A 298 -13.20 -20.65 10.97
C ASP A 298 -12.90 -21.64 9.85
N TYR A 299 -11.64 -21.66 9.40
CA TYR A 299 -11.12 -22.57 8.38
C TYR A 299 -9.83 -23.21 8.88
N ASP A 300 -9.82 -24.55 9.00
CA ASP A 300 -8.60 -25.31 9.23
C ASP A 300 -7.90 -25.55 7.89
N LEU A 301 -6.79 -24.85 7.67
CA LEU A 301 -6.04 -24.96 6.42
C LEU A 301 -5.13 -26.21 6.49
N PRO A 302 -5.08 -27.05 5.42
CA PRO A 302 -4.27 -28.28 5.41
C PRO A 302 -2.77 -27.98 5.18
N LEU A 303 -2.25 -26.98 5.89
CA LEU A 303 -0.90 -26.43 5.73
C LEU A 303 -0.24 -26.27 7.09
N GLU A 304 1.08 -26.36 7.08
CA GLU A 304 1.91 -26.18 8.28
C GLU A 304 3.03 -25.19 8.02
N THR A 305 3.31 -24.35 9.01
CA THR A 305 4.54 -23.56 9.07
C THR A 305 5.65 -24.42 9.67
N LYS A 306 6.84 -24.32 9.11
CA LYS A 306 8.07 -24.86 9.71
C LYS A 306 8.59 -23.95 10.81
N GLU A 307 9.58 -24.43 11.58
CA GLU A 307 10.35 -23.58 12.48
C GLU A 307 10.94 -22.40 11.69
N ASP A 308 10.72 -21.18 12.13
CA ASP A 308 11.08 -19.92 11.46
C ASP A 308 10.26 -19.62 10.17
N GLY A 309 9.19 -20.37 9.89
CA GLY A 309 8.24 -20.05 8.80
C GLY A 309 7.22 -18.99 9.21
N TYR A 310 6.72 -18.21 8.23
CA TYR A 310 5.72 -17.18 8.47
C TYR A 310 4.86 -16.92 7.23
N ALA A 311 3.67 -16.36 7.45
CA ALA A 311 2.80 -15.90 6.37
C ALA A 311 3.07 -14.44 6.02
N MET A 312 2.83 -14.07 4.77
CA MET A 312 2.97 -12.72 4.25
C MET A 312 2.03 -12.48 3.07
N SER A 313 1.94 -11.23 2.60
CA SER A 313 1.18 -10.85 1.38
C SER A 313 -0.25 -11.38 1.40
N LEU A 314 -0.99 -11.05 2.48
CA LEU A 314 -2.38 -11.45 2.61
C LEU A 314 -3.27 -10.61 1.70
N SER A 315 -4.22 -11.24 1.02
CA SER A 315 -5.28 -10.57 0.29
C SER A 315 -6.57 -11.38 0.35
N ALA A 316 -7.71 -10.70 0.31
CA ALA A 316 -9.02 -11.35 0.23
C ALA A 316 -9.87 -10.59 -0.77
N ARG A 317 -10.44 -11.30 -1.74
CA ARG A 317 -11.25 -10.72 -2.80
C ARG A 317 -12.07 -11.78 -3.52
N ASN A 318 -13.27 -11.44 -3.93
CA ASN A 318 -14.17 -12.34 -4.69
C ASN A 318 -14.37 -13.72 -4.03
N GLY A 319 -14.43 -13.75 -2.68
CA GLY A 319 -14.60 -15.01 -1.94
C GLY A 319 -13.35 -15.89 -1.89
N VAL A 320 -12.19 -15.36 -2.24
CA VAL A 320 -10.90 -16.05 -2.16
C VAL A 320 -9.96 -15.30 -1.22
N PHE A 321 -9.40 -16.01 -0.24
CA PHE A 321 -8.32 -15.53 0.60
C PHE A 321 -6.99 -16.07 0.07
N MET A 322 -6.05 -15.18 -0.25
CA MET A 322 -4.72 -15.54 -0.74
C MET A 322 -3.65 -15.12 0.25
N PHE A 323 -2.60 -15.90 0.36
CA PHE A 323 -1.44 -15.59 1.18
C PHE A 323 -0.18 -16.27 0.64
N SER A 324 0.97 -15.72 1.00
CA SER A 324 2.26 -16.37 0.76
C SER A 324 2.77 -16.96 2.06
N LEU A 325 3.29 -18.19 2.00
CA LEU A 325 3.90 -18.89 3.12
C LEU A 325 5.39 -19.04 2.85
N PHE A 326 6.22 -18.45 3.71
CA PHE A 326 7.65 -18.70 3.72
C PHE A 326 7.96 -19.87 4.62
N ASN A 327 8.58 -20.93 4.08
CA ASN A 327 9.10 -22.07 4.81
C ASN A 327 10.56 -22.28 4.47
N PRO A 328 11.51 -22.09 5.40
CA PRO A 328 12.93 -22.29 5.14
C PRO A 328 13.22 -23.71 4.65
N GLY A 329 14.02 -23.81 3.58
CA GLY A 329 14.46 -25.09 3.02
C GLY A 329 13.44 -25.81 2.12
N GLU A 330 12.37 -25.14 1.70
CA GLU A 330 11.51 -25.66 0.65
C GLU A 330 12.16 -25.58 -0.74
N SER A 331 11.66 -26.42 -1.66
CA SER A 331 12.22 -26.61 -3.00
C SER A 331 11.93 -25.49 -4.00
N SER A 332 11.03 -24.56 -3.70
CA SER A 332 10.94 -23.31 -4.43
C SER A 332 12.19 -22.51 -4.13
N GLY A 333 12.91 -22.03 -5.12
CA GLY A 333 14.22 -21.38 -4.94
C GLY A 333 14.26 -20.26 -3.91
N SER A 334 13.10 -19.62 -3.60
CA SER A 334 12.91 -18.59 -2.59
C SER A 334 12.43 -19.11 -1.23
N GLY A 335 11.93 -20.38 -1.15
CA GLY A 335 11.21 -20.89 0.04
C GLY A 335 9.81 -20.29 0.24
N ILE A 336 9.31 -19.49 -0.71
CA ILE A 336 8.00 -18.85 -0.65
C ILE A 336 7.03 -19.58 -1.58
N GLN A 337 5.88 -19.95 -1.02
CA GLN A 337 4.77 -20.56 -1.76
C GLN A 337 3.55 -19.64 -1.65
N ARG A 338 2.79 -19.50 -2.74
CA ARG A 338 1.50 -18.77 -2.72
C ARG A 338 0.34 -19.75 -2.69
N TRP A 339 -0.62 -19.45 -1.82
CA TRP A 339 -1.80 -20.27 -1.59
C TRP A 339 -3.07 -19.46 -1.74
N ALA A 340 -4.14 -20.12 -2.15
CA ALA A 340 -5.49 -19.59 -2.19
C ALA A 340 -6.44 -20.52 -1.41
N CYS A 341 -7.30 -19.93 -0.58
CA CYS A 341 -8.40 -20.59 0.10
C CYS A 341 -9.72 -20.03 -0.42
N THR A 342 -10.57 -20.88 -0.98
CA THR A 342 -11.93 -20.50 -1.38
C THR A 342 -12.81 -20.43 -0.14
N LEU A 343 -13.30 -19.26 0.21
CA LEU A 343 -14.01 -19.01 1.48
C LEU A 343 -15.37 -19.72 1.57
N GLU A 344 -16.03 -20.00 0.45
CA GLU A 344 -17.31 -20.74 0.43
C GLU A 344 -17.13 -22.21 0.84
N THR A 345 -16.03 -22.85 0.42
CA THR A 345 -15.80 -24.29 0.59
C THR A 345 -14.71 -24.63 1.60
N GLY A 346 -13.83 -23.68 1.93
CA GLY A 346 -12.59 -23.90 2.70
C GLY A 346 -11.52 -24.66 1.92
N GLU A 347 -11.73 -24.90 0.60
CA GLU A 347 -10.75 -25.60 -0.23
C GLU A 347 -9.50 -24.73 -0.43
N THR A 348 -8.33 -25.33 -0.20
CA THR A 348 -7.04 -24.66 -0.28
C THR A 348 -6.18 -25.26 -1.38
N GLN A 349 -5.59 -24.41 -2.22
CA GLN A 349 -4.72 -24.84 -3.32
C GLN A 349 -3.46 -23.98 -3.44
N GLU A 350 -2.36 -24.58 -3.88
CA GLU A 350 -1.13 -23.85 -4.22
C GLU A 350 -1.25 -23.22 -5.60
N LEU A 351 -0.88 -21.93 -5.69
CA LEU A 351 -0.79 -21.19 -6.95
C LEU A 351 0.63 -21.32 -7.51
N LYS A 352 0.79 -22.09 -8.59
CA LYS A 352 2.09 -22.45 -9.16
C LYS A 352 2.56 -21.48 -10.25
N LEU A 353 2.43 -20.19 -10.00
CA LEU A 353 2.88 -19.10 -10.86
C LEU A 353 4.12 -18.46 -10.25
N TYR A 354 5.30 -18.90 -10.69
CA TYR A 354 6.59 -18.50 -10.12
C TYR A 354 7.52 -17.93 -11.18
N ASP A 355 8.31 -16.94 -10.76
CA ASP A 355 9.49 -16.48 -11.48
C ASP A 355 10.43 -17.68 -11.74
N PRO A 356 10.67 -18.04 -13.02
CA PRO A 356 11.45 -19.23 -13.34
C PRO A 356 12.91 -19.13 -12.94
N VAL A 357 13.41 -17.91 -12.68
CA VAL A 357 14.81 -17.66 -12.34
C VAL A 357 15.01 -17.47 -10.83
N ARG A 358 14.12 -16.69 -10.18
CA ARG A 358 14.25 -16.35 -8.76
C ARG A 358 13.43 -17.25 -7.85
N GLY A 359 12.41 -17.94 -8.39
CA GLY A 359 11.50 -18.79 -7.62
C GLY A 359 10.52 -18.05 -6.73
N TYR A 360 10.34 -16.73 -6.90
CA TYR A 360 9.31 -15.97 -6.19
C TYR A 360 7.96 -16.13 -6.88
N PRO A 361 6.83 -16.16 -6.15
CA PRO A 361 5.51 -16.08 -6.76
C PRO A 361 5.38 -14.79 -7.59
N PHE A 362 4.66 -14.86 -8.71
CA PHE A 362 4.31 -13.66 -9.46
C PHE A 362 3.44 -12.73 -8.60
N GLN A 363 3.68 -11.44 -8.72
CA GLN A 363 2.96 -10.44 -7.95
C GLN A 363 1.63 -10.09 -8.63
N VAL A 364 0.56 -10.03 -7.83
CA VAL A 364 -0.71 -9.44 -8.25
C VAL A 364 -0.65 -7.95 -7.95
N MET A 365 -0.73 -7.14 -9.00
CA MET A 365 -0.65 -5.68 -8.89
C MET A 365 -1.98 -5.06 -8.44
N GLY A 366 -3.10 -5.68 -8.79
CA GLY A 366 -4.46 -5.25 -8.55
C GLY A 366 -5.42 -5.80 -9.57
N GLU A 367 -6.56 -5.16 -9.75
CA GLU A 367 -7.57 -5.53 -10.72
C GLU A 367 -7.72 -4.48 -11.83
N ALA A 368 -8.05 -4.97 -13.02
CA ALA A 368 -8.54 -4.19 -14.13
C ALA A 368 -9.96 -4.71 -14.42
N GLY A 369 -10.98 -4.01 -13.94
CA GLY A 369 -12.35 -4.47 -13.95
C GLY A 369 -12.55 -5.76 -13.14
N ASP A 370 -12.94 -6.87 -13.79
CA ASP A 370 -13.14 -8.18 -13.17
C ASP A 370 -11.92 -9.12 -13.31
N LYS A 371 -10.81 -8.62 -13.83
CA LYS A 371 -9.59 -9.39 -14.11
C LYS A 371 -8.43 -8.96 -13.22
N LEU A 372 -7.50 -9.87 -12.99
CA LEU A 372 -6.26 -9.61 -12.30
C LEU A 372 -5.20 -9.04 -13.24
N VAL A 373 -4.41 -8.10 -12.73
CA VAL A 373 -3.16 -7.65 -13.34
C VAL A 373 -2.00 -8.32 -12.62
N VAL A 374 -1.28 -9.19 -13.34
CA VAL A 374 -0.16 -9.97 -12.80
C VAL A 374 1.14 -9.46 -13.39
N GLN A 375 2.10 -9.18 -12.53
CA GLN A 375 3.45 -8.78 -12.92
C GLN A 375 4.30 -10.03 -13.19
N VAL A 376 4.84 -10.13 -14.41
CA VAL A 376 5.64 -11.27 -14.87
C VAL A 376 7.03 -10.78 -15.27
N PRO A 377 8.11 -11.27 -14.67
CA PRO A 377 9.46 -10.87 -15.03
C PRO A 377 9.87 -11.45 -16.38
N ARG A 378 10.50 -10.64 -17.22
CA ARG A 378 11.08 -11.05 -18.49
C ARG A 378 12.60 -11.12 -18.38
N TYR A 379 13.18 -12.22 -18.85
CA TYR A 379 14.61 -12.47 -18.89
C TYR A 379 15.10 -12.72 -20.32
N SER A 380 16.33 -12.33 -20.63
CA SER A 380 17.02 -12.69 -21.89
C SER A 380 17.82 -13.98 -21.80
N GLY A 381 17.93 -14.58 -20.61
CA GLY A 381 18.66 -15.82 -20.30
C GLY A 381 18.15 -16.45 -19.01
N ASP A 382 18.88 -17.44 -18.50
CA ASP A 382 18.44 -18.29 -17.38
C ASP A 382 19.03 -17.84 -16.01
N ASP A 383 19.56 -16.61 -15.91
CA ASP A 383 20.15 -16.08 -14.69
C ASP A 383 19.56 -14.73 -14.27
N ILE A 384 19.74 -14.36 -13.00
CA ILE A 384 19.19 -13.13 -12.42
C ILE A 384 19.73 -11.85 -13.06
N TYR A 385 20.89 -11.89 -13.69
CA TYR A 385 21.52 -10.74 -14.35
C TYR A 385 20.97 -10.53 -15.77
N SER A 386 20.24 -11.51 -16.29
CA SER A 386 19.58 -11.44 -17.60
C SER A 386 18.19 -10.78 -17.52
N PHE A 387 17.77 -10.28 -16.37
CA PHE A 387 16.52 -9.54 -16.20
C PHE A 387 16.48 -8.32 -17.15
N GLN A 388 15.38 -8.17 -17.85
CA GLN A 388 15.13 -7.07 -18.77
C GLN A 388 14.11 -6.08 -18.22
N GLN A 389 12.91 -6.58 -17.90
CA GLN A 389 11.79 -5.77 -17.44
C GLN A 389 10.71 -6.67 -16.83
N TYR A 390 9.69 -6.03 -16.28
CA TYR A 390 8.43 -6.67 -15.97
C TYR A 390 7.43 -6.44 -17.11
N ASP A 391 6.72 -7.50 -17.47
CA ASP A 391 5.51 -7.44 -18.27
C ASP A 391 4.29 -7.54 -17.36
N TYR A 392 3.18 -7.00 -17.81
CA TYR A 392 1.92 -7.03 -17.07
C TYR A 392 0.92 -7.83 -17.88
N VAL A 393 0.37 -8.86 -17.27
CA VAL A 393 -0.57 -9.79 -17.92
C VAL A 393 -1.93 -9.64 -17.25
N VAL A 394 -2.98 -9.40 -18.06
CA VAL A 394 -4.37 -9.38 -17.59
C VAL A 394 -4.97 -10.77 -17.78
N CYS A 395 -5.41 -11.40 -16.68
CA CYS A 395 -5.99 -12.73 -16.70
C CYS A 395 -7.26 -12.80 -15.87
N SER A 396 -8.12 -13.78 -16.15
CA SER A 396 -9.28 -14.02 -15.30
C SER A 396 -8.86 -14.58 -13.93
N TRP A 397 -9.70 -14.37 -12.91
CA TRP A 397 -9.52 -15.00 -11.61
C TRP A 397 -9.42 -16.53 -11.72
N GLN A 398 -10.26 -17.15 -12.58
CA GLN A 398 -10.23 -18.58 -12.77
C GLN A 398 -8.92 -19.10 -13.37
N ASP A 399 -8.36 -18.40 -14.37
CA ASP A 399 -7.08 -18.77 -14.95
C ASP A 399 -5.95 -18.65 -13.94
N TYR A 400 -5.93 -17.54 -13.18
CA TYR A 400 -4.94 -17.34 -12.13
C TYR A 400 -5.01 -18.42 -11.05
N LEU A 401 -6.22 -18.77 -10.57
CA LEU A 401 -6.40 -19.84 -9.60
C LEU A 401 -6.00 -21.20 -10.19
N ASN A 402 -6.18 -21.44 -11.47
CA ASN A 402 -5.70 -22.64 -12.17
C ASN A 402 -4.19 -22.59 -12.47
N SER A 403 -3.46 -21.57 -12.01
CA SER A 403 -2.05 -21.35 -12.30
C SER A 403 -1.76 -21.23 -13.82
N GLN A 404 -2.65 -20.56 -14.54
CA GLN A 404 -2.55 -20.31 -15.98
C GLN A 404 -2.50 -18.79 -16.24
N LEU A 405 -1.63 -18.39 -17.15
CA LEU A 405 -1.61 -17.02 -17.68
C LEU A 405 -1.84 -17.08 -19.19
N PRO A 406 -2.52 -16.09 -19.79
CA PRO A 406 -2.61 -15.93 -21.24
C PRO A 406 -1.22 -15.84 -21.86
N GLU A 407 -1.07 -16.37 -23.10
CA GLU A 407 0.18 -16.29 -23.88
C GLU A 407 0.46 -14.87 -24.38
#